data_d0899df4c593cfa137c11b1d8f06a83c
#
_entry.id   d0899df4c593cfa137c11b1d8f06a83c
#
_cell.length_a   1.000
_cell.length_b   1.000
_cell.length_c   1.000
_cell.angle_alpha   90.00
_cell.angle_beta   90.00
_cell.angle_gamma   90.00
#
_symmetry.space_group_name_H-M   'P 1'
#
loop_
_entity.id
_entity.type
_entity.pdbx_description
1 polymer ?
#
loop_
_entity_poly.entity_id
_entity_poly.type
_entity_poly.pdbx_seq_one_letter_code
_entity_poly.pdbx_strand_id
1 'polypeptide(L)'
;MTQTIDSRKGSSSVSPRPRRTIRRRLLRFLGIFSLSLVGLLLLGLLSQALASAVDASHYPAPGKLVDIGGYRLHINCTGTGSPTVILDAGLGGTSLDWSKIQPAVARFTRVCSYDRAGYGWSDTGLGPRTSQQIVKELHLLLMHAQISGPYILVGHSLGGLNMRLYAYRYPHEVAGMVLLDATSEHQFAQFGKYPPYFPPQAVSAGEQQLMLLRGAAPFGVVRLALQTGLFPLEDAAAYPAAVQPIHLAQSEQTRYYATQYDELAALQESAAQVRAARTASPSYGHLPLIVLSQDYAHDHSAQGKQMAATWDALQQDLASLSSNSQHSVAGHSGHYIQLDRPDLAITAIQSVWQQAR
;
A
#
# COMPACT_ATOMS: atom_id res chain seq x y z
N MET A 1 66.09 -80.26 19.54
CA MET A 1 66.17 -78.79 19.79
C MET A 1 65.07 -78.18 18.97
N THR A 2 63.94 -77.83 19.57
CA THR A 2 62.77 -77.28 18.92
C THR A 2 62.43 -75.97 19.61
N GLN A 3 62.64 -74.85 18.97
CA GLN A 3 62.28 -73.54 19.45
C GLN A 3 60.82 -73.20 19.08
N THR A 4 60.02 -73.00 20.06
CA THR A 4 58.63 -72.45 19.91
C THR A 4 58.66 -70.96 19.87
N ILE A 5 58.15 -70.36 18.81
CA ILE A 5 57.98 -68.92 18.64
C ILE A 5 56.61 -68.55 19.20
N ASP A 6 56.62 -67.77 20.26
CA ASP A 6 55.41 -67.19 20.89
C ASP A 6 55.01 -65.88 20.16
N SER A 7 53.92 -65.88 19.43
CA SER A 7 53.38 -64.73 18.70
C SER A 7 52.28 -64.07 19.56
N ARG A 8 52.64 -63.08 20.37
CA ARG A 8 51.69 -62.24 21.05
C ARG A 8 51.12 -61.19 20.04
N LYS A 9 49.91 -61.42 19.59
CA LYS A 9 49.10 -60.36 18.90
C LYS A 9 48.61 -59.40 19.98
N GLY A 10 49.15 -58.17 19.96
CA GLY A 10 48.60 -57.05 20.74
C GLY A 10 47.28 -56.57 20.12
N SER A 11 46.16 -56.87 20.74
CA SER A 11 44.87 -56.28 20.41
C SER A 11 44.79 -54.88 20.98
N SER A 12 44.90 -53.87 20.11
CA SER A 12 44.60 -52.48 20.48
C SER A 12 43.08 -52.29 20.64
N SER A 13 42.60 -52.32 21.86
CA SER A 13 41.23 -52.00 22.20
C SER A 13 41.00 -50.46 21.97
N VAL A 14 40.41 -50.09 20.86
CA VAL A 14 39.88 -48.71 20.68
C VAL A 14 38.67 -48.59 21.57
N SER A 15 38.84 -47.91 22.71
CA SER A 15 37.72 -47.60 23.60
C SER A 15 36.69 -46.67 22.91
N PRO A 16 35.40 -46.99 22.90
CA PRO A 16 34.41 -46.16 22.30
C PRO A 16 34.27 -44.84 23.09
N ARG A 17 34.56 -43.71 22.45
CA ARG A 17 34.37 -42.38 23.07
C ARG A 17 32.92 -42.23 23.55
N PRO A 18 32.70 -41.79 24.79
CA PRO A 18 31.36 -41.81 25.38
C PRO A 18 30.39 -40.89 24.64
N ARG A 19 29.37 -41.45 23.99
CA ARG A 19 28.26 -40.75 23.30
C ARG A 19 27.60 -39.65 24.18
N ARG A 20 27.70 -39.75 25.51
CA ARG A 20 27.21 -38.77 26.52
C ARG A 20 27.87 -37.39 26.44
N THR A 21 29.14 -37.29 26.08
CA THR A 21 29.88 -36.03 26.00
C THR A 21 29.51 -35.23 24.76
N ILE A 22 29.26 -35.87 23.61
CA ILE A 22 28.83 -35.25 22.36
C ILE A 22 27.42 -34.64 22.54
N ARG A 23 26.50 -35.41 23.13
CA ARG A 23 25.12 -34.92 23.40
C ARG A 23 25.11 -33.70 24.32
N ARG A 24 25.93 -33.69 25.37
CA ARG A 24 26.05 -32.52 26.29
C ARG A 24 26.65 -31.30 25.61
N ARG A 25 27.63 -31.46 24.73
CA ARG A 25 28.21 -30.37 23.94
C ARG A 25 27.21 -29.82 22.97
N LEU A 26 26.46 -30.67 22.25
CA LEU A 26 25.39 -30.26 21.32
C LEU A 26 24.28 -29.50 22.07
N LEU A 27 23.81 -29.99 23.21
CA LEU A 27 22.78 -29.29 24.00
C LEU A 27 23.27 -27.91 24.52
N ARG A 28 24.53 -27.80 24.92
CA ARG A 28 25.13 -26.50 25.32
C ARG A 28 25.21 -25.56 24.10
N PHE A 29 25.69 -26.07 22.96
CA PHE A 29 25.74 -25.26 21.72
C PHE A 29 24.37 -24.77 21.31
N LEU A 30 23.35 -25.64 21.26
CA LEU A 30 21.98 -25.29 21.00
C LEU A 30 21.41 -24.26 21.98
N GLY A 31 21.74 -24.44 23.29
CA GLY A 31 21.33 -23.49 24.32
C GLY A 31 21.94 -22.09 24.12
N ILE A 32 23.26 -22.03 23.87
CA ILE A 32 23.95 -20.76 23.60
C ILE A 32 23.41 -20.14 22.31
N PHE A 33 23.26 -20.92 21.24
CA PHE A 33 22.70 -20.44 19.96
C PHE A 33 21.29 -19.87 20.14
N SER A 34 20.40 -20.60 20.84
CA SER A 34 19.03 -20.12 21.11
C SER A 34 19.01 -18.85 21.94
N LEU A 35 19.86 -18.77 23.00
CA LEU A 35 19.97 -17.57 23.81
C LEU A 35 20.51 -16.37 23.03
N SER A 36 21.51 -16.58 22.19
CA SER A 36 22.04 -15.55 21.30
C SER A 36 20.99 -15.07 20.28
N LEU A 37 20.22 -16.00 19.69
CA LEU A 37 19.14 -15.67 18.77
C LEU A 37 18.04 -14.83 19.46
N VAL A 38 17.61 -15.23 20.65
CA VAL A 38 16.63 -14.47 21.44
C VAL A 38 17.19 -13.08 21.78
N GLY A 39 18.46 -12.97 22.16
CA GLY A 39 19.13 -11.70 22.43
C GLY A 39 19.13 -10.78 21.20
N LEU A 40 19.45 -11.32 20.02
CA LEU A 40 19.41 -10.57 18.75
C LEU A 40 18.00 -10.10 18.39
N LEU A 41 16.98 -10.94 18.56
CA LEU A 41 15.60 -10.58 18.29
C LEU A 41 15.12 -9.46 19.24
N LEU A 42 15.44 -9.55 20.54
CA LEU A 42 15.09 -8.50 21.51
C LEU A 42 15.81 -7.18 21.20
N LEU A 43 17.08 -7.24 20.81
CA LEU A 43 17.83 -6.06 20.38
C LEU A 43 17.21 -5.44 19.12
N GLY A 44 16.81 -6.26 18.16
CA GLY A 44 16.12 -5.82 16.95
C GLY A 44 14.80 -5.11 17.26
N LEU A 45 13.96 -5.69 18.13
CA LEU A 45 12.70 -5.09 18.58
C LEU A 45 12.94 -3.73 19.26
N LEU A 46 13.92 -3.65 20.15
CA LEU A 46 14.24 -2.41 20.87
C LEU A 46 14.75 -1.34 19.92
N SER A 47 15.69 -1.69 19.02
CA SER A 47 16.25 -0.75 18.05
C SER A 47 15.18 -0.22 17.09
N GLN A 48 14.27 -1.09 16.61
CA GLN A 48 13.16 -0.69 15.74
C GLN A 48 12.19 0.26 16.48
N ALA A 49 11.85 -0.04 17.72
CA ALA A 49 10.96 0.81 18.53
C ALA A 49 11.58 2.20 18.77
N LEU A 50 12.86 2.25 19.13
CA LEU A 50 13.59 3.51 19.34
C LEU A 50 13.69 4.31 18.04
N ALA A 51 14.07 3.68 16.91
CA ALA A 51 14.17 4.33 15.63
C ALA A 51 12.81 4.89 15.18
N SER A 52 11.72 4.12 15.34
CA SER A 52 10.36 4.60 15.04
C SER A 52 9.93 5.80 15.90
N ALA A 53 10.34 5.85 17.17
CA ALA A 53 10.09 7.00 18.04
C ALA A 53 10.89 8.23 17.60
N VAL A 54 12.14 8.05 17.18
CA VAL A 54 12.98 9.12 16.61
C VAL A 54 12.35 9.65 15.31
N ASP A 55 11.91 8.79 14.39
CA ASP A 55 11.25 9.20 13.16
C ASP A 55 9.99 10.02 13.45
N ALA A 56 9.15 9.57 14.38
CA ALA A 56 7.93 10.26 14.77
C ALA A 56 8.21 11.66 15.34
N SER A 57 9.33 11.85 16.03
CA SER A 57 9.76 13.16 16.54
C SER A 57 10.38 14.06 15.47
N HIS A 58 11.07 13.46 14.48
CA HIS A 58 11.74 14.18 13.39
C HIS A 58 10.77 14.63 12.30
N TYR A 59 9.74 13.82 12.05
CA TYR A 59 8.75 14.03 11.00
C TYR A 59 7.34 14.13 11.57
N PRO A 60 7.02 15.22 12.29
CA PRO A 60 5.69 15.42 12.86
C PRO A 60 4.62 15.49 11.75
N ALA A 61 3.41 15.05 12.08
CA ALA A 61 2.29 15.06 11.15
C ALA A 61 1.95 16.49 10.68
N PRO A 62 1.94 16.78 9.38
CA PRO A 62 1.30 17.99 8.89
C PRO A 62 -0.22 17.87 9.07
N GLY A 63 -0.92 18.98 9.32
CA GLY A 63 -2.38 18.94 9.48
C GLY A 63 -2.84 18.43 10.84
N LYS A 64 -3.76 17.45 10.91
CA LYS A 64 -4.44 17.04 12.13
C LYS A 64 -4.52 15.53 12.26
N LEU A 65 -4.45 15.04 13.50
CA LEU A 65 -4.88 13.69 13.90
C LEU A 65 -6.28 13.80 14.50
N VAL A 66 -7.26 13.16 13.87
CA VAL A 66 -8.69 13.24 14.23
C VAL A 66 -9.15 11.90 14.78
N ASP A 67 -9.70 11.88 15.99
CA ASP A 67 -10.29 10.70 16.59
C ASP A 67 -11.61 10.36 15.87
N ILE A 68 -11.70 9.13 15.34
CA ILE A 68 -12.87 8.62 14.64
C ILE A 68 -13.68 7.59 15.45
N GLY A 69 -13.42 7.52 16.74
CA GLY A 69 -14.07 6.60 17.69
C GLY A 69 -13.16 5.42 18.08
N GLY A 70 -12.02 5.72 18.75
CA GLY A 70 -11.11 4.75 19.34
C GLY A 70 -9.71 4.72 18.74
N TYR A 71 -9.48 5.32 17.59
CA TYR A 71 -8.17 5.58 16.99
C TYR A 71 -8.22 6.82 16.10
N ARG A 72 -7.05 7.38 15.80
CA ARG A 72 -6.95 8.65 15.09
C ARG A 72 -6.47 8.44 13.66
N LEU A 73 -7.10 9.17 12.74
CA LEU A 73 -6.63 9.28 11.37
C LEU A 73 -6.03 10.65 11.10
N HIS A 74 -4.96 10.64 10.34
CA HIS A 74 -4.30 11.84 9.85
C HIS A 74 -5.06 12.41 8.65
N ILE A 75 -5.26 13.72 8.66
CA ILE A 75 -5.77 14.50 7.52
C ILE A 75 -5.02 15.82 7.42
N ASN A 76 -4.57 16.15 6.22
CA ASN A 76 -3.90 17.41 5.91
C ASN A 76 -4.69 18.19 4.85
N CYS A 77 -5.35 19.27 5.27
CA CYS A 77 -6.13 20.13 4.39
C CYS A 77 -5.42 21.46 4.14
N THR A 78 -5.35 21.87 2.88
CA THR A 78 -4.76 23.13 2.42
C THR A 78 -5.72 23.83 1.45
N GLY A 79 -5.51 25.15 1.25
CA GLY A 79 -6.41 25.93 0.43
C GLY A 79 -7.76 26.24 1.10
N THR A 80 -8.62 26.97 0.38
CA THR A 80 -9.96 27.38 0.85
C THR A 80 -10.94 27.31 -0.32
N GLY A 81 -12.23 27.16 -0.02
CA GLY A 81 -13.28 27.10 -1.04
C GLY A 81 -14.02 25.77 -1.06
N SER A 82 -14.92 25.62 -2.03
CA SER A 82 -15.82 24.48 -2.20
C SER A 82 -16.06 24.26 -3.71
N PRO A 83 -16.33 23.03 -4.15
CA PRO A 83 -16.26 21.77 -3.41
C PRO A 83 -14.85 21.43 -2.90
N THR A 84 -14.79 20.72 -1.74
CA THR A 84 -13.50 20.24 -1.21
C THR A 84 -13.03 19.00 -1.99
N VAL A 85 -11.76 18.99 -2.38
CA VAL A 85 -11.13 17.83 -3.03
C VAL A 85 -10.59 16.89 -1.94
N ILE A 86 -10.94 15.60 -2.03
CA ILE A 86 -10.47 14.54 -1.12
C ILE A 86 -9.59 13.56 -1.91
N LEU A 87 -8.37 13.32 -1.44
CA LEU A 87 -7.34 12.55 -2.13
C LEU A 87 -7.09 11.21 -1.40
N ASP A 88 -7.34 10.07 -2.06
CA ASP A 88 -7.10 8.71 -1.54
C ASP A 88 -6.05 7.98 -2.37
N ALA A 89 -4.96 7.57 -1.72
CA ALA A 89 -3.80 6.95 -2.35
C ALA A 89 -4.05 5.46 -2.70
N GLY A 90 -3.15 4.87 -3.46
CA GLY A 90 -3.15 3.44 -3.80
C GLY A 90 -2.77 2.53 -2.64
N LEU A 91 -2.68 1.23 -2.89
CA LEU A 91 -2.20 0.23 -1.94
C LEU A 91 -0.80 0.60 -1.44
N GLY A 92 -0.59 0.67 -0.13
CA GLY A 92 0.68 1.11 0.45
C GLY A 92 0.94 2.62 0.38
N GLY A 93 0.13 3.38 -0.36
CA GLY A 93 0.28 4.82 -0.50
C GLY A 93 -0.20 5.60 0.71
N THR A 94 0.31 6.81 0.85
CA THR A 94 0.02 7.74 1.94
C THR A 94 -0.36 9.13 1.42
N SER A 95 -0.65 10.06 2.30
CA SER A 95 -0.87 11.46 1.96
C SER A 95 0.31 12.08 1.20
N LEU A 96 1.52 11.52 1.31
CA LEU A 96 2.73 11.97 0.62
C LEU A 96 2.65 11.79 -0.90
N ASP A 97 1.88 10.82 -1.40
CA ASP A 97 1.70 10.57 -2.84
C ASP A 97 1.13 11.80 -3.56
N TRP A 98 0.48 12.67 -2.82
CA TRP A 98 -0.15 13.88 -3.31
C TRP A 98 0.72 15.13 -3.21
N SER A 99 1.99 14.97 -2.82
CA SER A 99 2.91 16.09 -2.58
C SER A 99 3.12 17.01 -3.78
N LYS A 100 3.00 16.50 -5.02
CA LYS A 100 3.05 17.31 -6.25
C LYS A 100 1.70 17.91 -6.66
N ILE A 101 0.59 17.33 -6.19
CA ILE A 101 -0.78 17.69 -6.58
C ILE A 101 -1.37 18.70 -5.60
N GLN A 102 -1.33 18.40 -4.32
CA GLN A 102 -2.04 19.15 -3.29
C GLN A 102 -1.68 20.66 -3.26
N PRO A 103 -0.41 21.10 -3.38
CA PRO A 103 -0.09 22.52 -3.39
C PRO A 103 -0.67 23.27 -4.59
N ALA A 104 -0.82 22.60 -5.74
CA ALA A 104 -1.38 23.20 -6.93
C ALA A 104 -2.91 23.32 -6.84
N VAL A 105 -3.59 22.28 -6.35
CA VAL A 105 -5.05 22.26 -6.16
C VAL A 105 -5.47 23.28 -5.07
N ALA A 106 -4.66 23.43 -4.03
CA ALA A 106 -4.88 24.40 -2.95
C ALA A 106 -4.97 25.86 -3.41
N ARG A 107 -4.49 26.16 -4.63
CA ARG A 107 -4.57 27.53 -5.20
C ARG A 107 -5.98 27.90 -5.69
N PHE A 108 -6.85 26.93 -5.95
CA PHE A 108 -8.18 27.21 -6.48
C PHE A 108 -9.32 26.64 -5.63
N THR A 109 -9.07 25.65 -4.75
CA THR A 109 -10.08 25.16 -3.81
C THR A 109 -9.43 24.54 -2.57
N ARG A 110 -10.24 24.19 -1.55
CA ARG A 110 -9.77 23.36 -0.44
C ARG A 110 -9.46 21.95 -0.94
N VAL A 111 -8.33 21.40 -0.52
CA VAL A 111 -7.92 20.01 -0.83
C VAL A 111 -7.38 19.34 0.42
N CYS A 112 -7.76 18.09 0.64
CA CYS A 112 -7.36 17.29 1.78
C CYS A 112 -6.82 15.94 1.30
N SER A 113 -5.59 15.63 1.68
CA SER A 113 -5.06 14.27 1.66
C SER A 113 -5.17 13.67 3.06
N TYR A 114 -5.27 12.36 3.14
CA TYR A 114 -5.35 11.65 4.42
C TYR A 114 -4.55 10.36 4.37
N ASP A 115 -4.22 9.82 5.54
CA ASP A 115 -3.62 8.51 5.65
C ASP A 115 -4.67 7.52 6.15
N ARG A 116 -4.85 6.44 5.42
CA ARG A 116 -5.68 5.33 5.90
C ARG A 116 -5.09 4.73 7.16
N ALA A 117 -5.94 4.15 8.01
CA ALA A 117 -5.49 3.52 9.25
C ALA A 117 -4.37 2.51 9.00
N GLY A 118 -3.28 2.65 9.76
CA GLY A 118 -2.05 1.86 9.65
C GLY A 118 -0.96 2.43 8.76
N TYR A 119 -1.25 3.47 7.96
CA TYR A 119 -0.28 4.16 7.13
C TYR A 119 0.09 5.54 7.67
N GLY A 120 1.18 6.09 7.14
CA GLY A 120 1.62 7.45 7.38
C GLY A 120 1.62 7.81 8.86
N TRP A 121 0.91 8.86 9.21
CA TRP A 121 0.75 9.33 10.58
C TRP A 121 -0.49 8.79 11.31
N SER A 122 -1.36 8.04 10.61
CA SER A 122 -2.57 7.44 11.21
C SER A 122 -2.24 6.33 12.19
N ASP A 123 -3.06 6.18 13.22
CA ASP A 123 -3.01 5.03 14.13
C ASP A 123 -3.40 3.75 13.38
N THR A 124 -3.09 2.58 13.92
CA THR A 124 -3.54 1.29 13.39
C THR A 124 -5.04 1.16 13.55
N GLY A 125 -5.75 0.74 12.49
CA GLY A 125 -7.19 0.55 12.51
C GLY A 125 -7.64 -0.75 13.17
N LEU A 126 -8.94 -0.83 13.43
CA LEU A 126 -9.61 -2.02 13.91
C LEU A 126 -10.37 -2.70 12.76
N GLY A 127 -10.30 -4.03 12.71
CA GLY A 127 -11.03 -4.84 11.72
C GLY A 127 -10.33 -4.99 10.35
N PRO A 128 -11.03 -5.62 9.39
CA PRO A 128 -10.48 -5.91 8.09
C PRO A 128 -10.25 -4.63 7.28
N ARG A 129 -9.23 -4.63 6.40
CA ARG A 129 -8.90 -3.47 5.57
C ARG A 129 -9.65 -3.50 4.23
N THR A 130 -10.95 -3.77 4.26
CA THR A 130 -11.81 -3.73 3.07
C THR A 130 -12.19 -2.30 2.70
N SER A 131 -12.54 -2.07 1.42
CA SER A 131 -13.04 -0.76 0.96
C SER A 131 -14.24 -0.27 1.77
N GLN A 132 -15.12 -1.17 2.21
CA GLN A 132 -16.26 -0.80 3.07
C GLN A 132 -15.80 -0.20 4.40
N GLN A 133 -14.79 -0.79 5.04
CA GLN A 133 -14.24 -0.27 6.29
C GLN A 133 -13.50 1.06 6.05
N ILE A 134 -12.69 1.13 5.00
CA ILE A 134 -11.94 2.35 4.62
C ILE A 134 -12.91 3.52 4.34
N VAL A 135 -13.96 3.28 3.59
CA VAL A 135 -14.98 4.30 3.25
C VAL A 135 -15.73 4.77 4.50
N LYS A 136 -16.07 3.85 5.41
CA LYS A 136 -16.68 4.21 6.71
C LYS A 136 -15.73 5.08 7.54
N GLU A 137 -14.47 4.73 7.60
CA GLU A 137 -13.42 5.48 8.33
C GLU A 137 -13.25 6.89 7.72
N LEU A 138 -13.19 7.00 6.39
CA LEU A 138 -13.10 8.29 5.70
C LEU A 138 -14.32 9.18 5.99
N HIS A 139 -15.52 8.62 5.92
CA HIS A 139 -16.75 9.38 6.23
C HIS A 139 -16.73 9.91 7.68
N LEU A 140 -16.37 9.07 8.65
CA LEU A 140 -16.20 9.48 10.06
C LEU A 140 -15.10 10.54 10.21
N LEU A 141 -13.98 10.38 9.51
CA LEU A 141 -12.87 11.34 9.51
C LEU A 141 -13.34 12.73 9.03
N LEU A 142 -14.04 12.80 7.89
CA LEU A 142 -14.54 14.05 7.33
C LEU A 142 -15.56 14.71 8.28
N MET A 143 -16.47 13.92 8.85
CA MET A 143 -17.48 14.38 9.81
C MET A 143 -16.81 14.94 11.09
N HIS A 144 -15.88 14.21 11.71
CA HIS A 144 -15.22 14.62 12.95
C HIS A 144 -14.20 15.76 12.72
N ALA A 145 -13.61 15.83 11.52
CA ALA A 145 -12.76 16.95 11.12
C ALA A 145 -13.56 18.21 10.76
N GLN A 146 -14.90 18.15 10.76
CA GLN A 146 -15.82 19.23 10.37
C GLN A 146 -15.56 19.74 8.94
N ILE A 147 -15.32 18.80 8.02
CA ILE A 147 -15.14 19.08 6.60
C ILE A 147 -16.46 18.72 5.91
N SER A 148 -17.22 19.75 5.54
CA SER A 148 -18.51 19.57 4.91
C SER A 148 -18.38 19.35 3.41
N GLY A 149 -19.25 18.49 2.85
CA GLY A 149 -19.41 18.33 1.41
C GLY A 149 -20.17 19.49 0.75
N PRO A 150 -20.43 19.39 -0.57
CA PRO A 150 -20.08 18.25 -1.40
C PRO A 150 -18.58 18.16 -1.70
N TYR A 151 -18.11 16.93 -2.03
CA TYR A 151 -16.70 16.63 -2.29
C TYR A 151 -16.43 16.34 -3.77
N ILE A 152 -15.22 16.65 -4.21
CA ILE A 152 -14.63 16.04 -5.41
C ILE A 152 -13.71 14.93 -4.92
N LEU A 153 -14.04 13.70 -5.28
CA LEU A 153 -13.29 12.51 -4.86
C LEU A 153 -12.19 12.22 -5.88
N VAL A 154 -10.96 12.10 -5.43
CA VAL A 154 -9.81 11.74 -6.28
C VAL A 154 -9.18 10.46 -5.73
N GLY A 155 -9.13 9.41 -6.54
CA GLY A 155 -8.58 8.12 -6.11
C GLY A 155 -7.57 7.57 -7.09
N HIS A 156 -6.41 7.15 -6.57
CA HIS A 156 -5.39 6.42 -7.31
C HIS A 156 -5.49 4.92 -6.99
N SER A 157 -5.45 4.05 -8.02
CA SER A 157 -5.39 2.60 -7.83
C SER A 157 -6.49 2.08 -6.87
N LEU A 158 -6.14 1.45 -5.74
CA LEU A 158 -7.09 1.05 -4.68
C LEU A 158 -7.93 2.23 -4.16
N GLY A 159 -7.34 3.43 -4.04
CA GLY A 159 -8.08 4.63 -3.66
C GLY A 159 -9.22 4.93 -4.63
N GLY A 160 -9.05 4.65 -5.93
CA GLY A 160 -10.14 4.77 -6.91
C GLY A 160 -11.29 3.79 -6.66
N LEU A 161 -11.01 2.59 -6.18
CA LEU A 161 -12.03 1.62 -5.76
C LEU A 161 -12.79 2.14 -4.52
N ASN A 162 -12.08 2.67 -3.53
CA ASN A 162 -12.66 3.24 -2.32
C ASN A 162 -13.54 4.46 -2.64
N MET A 163 -13.05 5.40 -3.45
CA MET A 163 -13.79 6.62 -3.82
C MET A 163 -15.07 6.31 -4.59
N ARG A 164 -15.06 5.29 -5.44
CA ARG A 164 -16.28 4.82 -6.11
C ARG A 164 -17.28 4.23 -5.12
N LEU A 165 -16.82 3.43 -4.14
CA LEU A 165 -17.69 2.91 -3.10
C LEU A 165 -18.24 4.04 -2.21
N TYR A 166 -17.43 5.08 -1.93
CA TYR A 166 -17.90 6.27 -1.22
C TYR A 166 -19.05 6.94 -1.97
N ALA A 167 -18.89 7.17 -3.27
CA ALA A 167 -19.93 7.80 -4.09
C ALA A 167 -21.23 6.97 -4.15
N TYR A 168 -21.15 5.64 -4.14
CA TYR A 168 -22.35 4.79 -4.04
C TYR A 168 -23.04 4.89 -2.67
N ARG A 169 -22.28 5.04 -1.59
CA ARG A 169 -22.83 5.07 -0.24
C ARG A 169 -23.34 6.44 0.18
N TYR A 170 -22.69 7.48 -0.28
CA TYR A 170 -22.95 8.87 0.11
C TYR A 170 -23.11 9.76 -1.13
N PRO A 171 -24.05 9.43 -2.06
CA PRO A 171 -24.16 10.12 -3.35
C PRO A 171 -24.45 11.63 -3.21
N HIS A 172 -25.14 12.05 -2.16
CA HIS A 172 -25.45 13.45 -1.90
C HIS A 172 -24.26 14.28 -1.41
N GLU A 173 -23.17 13.62 -1.03
CA GLU A 173 -21.94 14.28 -0.57
C GLU A 173 -20.91 14.47 -1.71
N VAL A 174 -21.20 14.00 -2.94
CA VAL A 174 -20.23 13.96 -4.04
C VAL A 174 -20.67 14.87 -5.18
N ALA A 175 -19.80 15.81 -5.57
CA ALA A 175 -20.02 16.75 -6.65
C ALA A 175 -19.22 16.40 -7.92
N GLY A 176 -18.22 15.51 -7.83
CA GLY A 176 -17.41 15.09 -8.98
C GLY A 176 -16.37 14.03 -8.57
N MET A 177 -15.74 13.41 -9.57
CA MET A 177 -14.75 12.35 -9.32
C MET A 177 -13.62 12.39 -10.34
N VAL A 178 -12.39 12.12 -9.89
CA VAL A 178 -11.22 11.88 -10.74
C VAL A 178 -10.60 10.54 -10.36
N LEU A 179 -10.43 9.66 -11.31
CA LEU A 179 -9.83 8.34 -11.15
C LEU A 179 -8.48 8.31 -11.86
N LEU A 180 -7.41 8.03 -11.11
CA LEU A 180 -6.06 7.96 -11.62
C LEU A 180 -5.61 6.49 -11.62
N ASP A 181 -5.54 5.88 -12.78
CA ASP A 181 -5.18 4.48 -12.99
C ASP A 181 -5.86 3.53 -12.00
N ALA A 182 -7.19 3.73 -11.85
CA ALA A 182 -7.97 3.18 -10.75
C ALA A 182 -8.22 1.68 -10.91
N THR A 183 -8.19 0.97 -9.78
CA THR A 183 -8.56 -0.44 -9.68
C THR A 183 -10.02 -0.63 -10.11
N SER A 184 -10.24 -1.48 -11.13
CA SER A 184 -11.57 -1.92 -11.52
C SER A 184 -12.01 -3.13 -10.69
N GLU A 185 -13.28 -3.18 -10.29
CA GLU A 185 -13.87 -4.34 -9.64
C GLU A 185 -13.87 -5.59 -10.53
N HIS A 186 -13.65 -5.42 -11.84
CA HIS A 186 -13.62 -6.51 -12.83
C HIS A 186 -12.20 -6.97 -13.17
N GLN A 187 -11.14 -6.28 -12.71
CA GLN A 187 -9.78 -6.55 -13.14
C GLN A 187 -9.33 -7.99 -12.87
N PHE A 188 -9.67 -8.58 -11.72
CA PHE A 188 -9.27 -9.95 -11.41
C PHE A 188 -9.89 -10.97 -12.35
N ALA A 189 -11.14 -10.77 -12.76
CA ALA A 189 -11.82 -11.65 -13.72
C ALA A 189 -11.26 -11.49 -15.13
N GLN A 190 -10.83 -10.29 -15.51
CA GLN A 190 -10.27 -10.03 -16.84
C GLN A 190 -8.83 -10.50 -16.94
N PHE A 191 -7.97 -10.13 -16.00
CA PHE A 191 -6.56 -10.54 -16.00
C PHE A 191 -6.36 -12.02 -15.68
N GLY A 192 -7.25 -12.66 -14.94
CA GLY A 192 -7.23 -14.10 -14.71
C GLY A 192 -7.37 -14.92 -15.99
N LYS A 193 -7.85 -14.34 -17.09
CA LYS A 193 -7.89 -14.96 -18.42
C LYS A 193 -6.54 -14.96 -19.15
N TYR A 194 -5.59 -14.16 -18.69
CA TYR A 194 -4.32 -13.90 -19.37
C TYR A 194 -3.13 -14.06 -18.40
N PRO A 195 -2.72 -15.32 -18.08
CA PRO A 195 -1.50 -15.54 -17.31
C PRO A 195 -0.28 -14.98 -18.10
N PRO A 196 0.70 -14.29 -17.46
CA PRO A 196 1.00 -14.30 -16.03
C PRO A 196 0.66 -13.00 -15.28
N TYR A 197 -0.13 -12.06 -15.83
CA TYR A 197 -0.20 -10.67 -15.35
C TYR A 197 -0.93 -10.46 -14.02
N PHE A 198 -1.93 -11.25 -13.67
CA PHE A 198 -2.53 -11.31 -12.34
C PHE A 198 -3.14 -12.70 -12.11
N PRO A 199 -2.36 -13.78 -12.22
CA PRO A 199 -2.90 -15.06 -11.79
C PRO A 199 -3.17 -14.96 -10.28
N PRO A 200 -4.08 -15.77 -9.74
CA PRO A 200 -4.22 -15.93 -8.30
C PRO A 200 -2.87 -16.17 -7.60
N GLN A 201 -1.90 -16.75 -8.31
CA GLN A 201 -0.53 -16.98 -7.85
C GLN A 201 0.30 -15.68 -7.71
N ALA A 202 0.08 -14.64 -8.52
CA ALA A 202 0.81 -13.37 -8.36
C ALA A 202 0.30 -12.59 -7.15
N VAL A 203 -1.01 -12.58 -6.89
CA VAL A 203 -1.58 -12.05 -5.66
C VAL A 203 -1.03 -12.83 -4.47
N SER A 204 -1.02 -14.17 -4.53
CA SER A 204 -0.46 -15.02 -3.47
C SER A 204 1.05 -14.83 -3.27
N ALA A 205 1.82 -14.54 -4.32
CA ALA A 205 3.25 -14.23 -4.20
C ALA A 205 3.46 -12.87 -3.52
N GLY A 206 2.68 -11.85 -3.88
CA GLY A 206 2.68 -10.56 -3.20
C GLY A 206 2.27 -10.66 -1.73
N GLU A 207 1.22 -11.43 -1.44
CA GLU A 207 0.80 -11.73 -0.06
C GLU A 207 1.90 -12.43 0.73
N GLN A 208 2.58 -13.44 0.13
CA GLN A 208 3.70 -14.14 0.78
C GLN A 208 4.87 -13.21 1.05
N GLN A 209 5.23 -12.33 0.10
CA GLN A 209 6.27 -11.34 0.29
C GLN A 209 5.90 -10.37 1.42
N LEU A 210 4.70 -9.83 1.42
CA LEU A 210 4.22 -8.92 2.47
C LEU A 210 4.13 -9.62 3.83
N MET A 211 3.75 -10.89 3.88
CA MET A 211 3.74 -11.68 5.10
C MET A 211 5.15 -11.83 5.69
N LEU A 212 6.17 -12.05 4.85
CA LEU A 212 7.57 -12.09 5.29
C LEU A 212 8.03 -10.71 5.80
N LEU A 213 7.73 -9.64 5.07
CA LEU A 213 8.08 -8.28 5.47
C LEU A 213 7.37 -7.87 6.77
N ARG A 214 6.08 -8.20 6.93
CA ARG A 214 5.31 -8.03 8.16
C ARG A 214 5.96 -8.74 9.35
N GLY A 215 6.46 -9.97 9.14
CA GLY A 215 7.14 -10.76 10.17
C GLY A 215 8.53 -10.22 10.51
N ALA A 216 9.26 -9.67 9.54
CA ALA A 216 10.63 -9.18 9.70
C ALA A 216 10.71 -7.72 10.20
N ALA A 217 9.72 -6.88 9.86
CA ALA A 217 9.72 -5.46 10.17
C ALA A 217 9.85 -5.14 11.68
N PRO A 218 9.21 -5.86 12.62
CA PRO A 218 9.36 -5.60 14.05
C PRO A 218 10.79 -5.71 14.57
N PHE A 219 11.61 -6.54 13.91
CA PHE A 219 13.00 -6.80 14.31
C PHE A 219 14.02 -5.85 13.66
N GLY A 220 13.56 -4.79 12.95
CA GLY A 220 14.41 -3.82 12.26
C GLY A 220 15.10 -4.33 10.99
N VAL A 221 14.82 -5.57 10.57
CA VAL A 221 15.44 -6.18 9.38
C VAL A 221 15.06 -5.43 8.12
N VAL A 222 13.78 -5.05 7.99
CA VAL A 222 13.28 -4.30 6.83
C VAL A 222 13.88 -2.89 6.79
N ARG A 223 13.95 -2.21 7.93
CA ARG A 223 14.61 -0.90 8.06
C ARG A 223 16.06 -0.97 7.58
N LEU A 224 16.82 -1.94 8.06
CA LEU A 224 18.20 -2.13 7.65
C LEU A 224 18.33 -2.38 6.15
N ALA A 225 17.46 -3.21 5.58
CA ALA A 225 17.45 -3.52 4.15
C ALA A 225 17.15 -2.29 3.28
N LEU A 226 16.20 -1.44 3.71
CA LEU A 226 15.86 -0.19 3.03
C LEU A 226 17.02 0.83 3.12
N GLN A 227 17.58 1.05 4.30
CA GLN A 227 18.67 2.01 4.53
C GLN A 227 19.97 1.63 3.83
N THR A 228 20.23 0.33 3.66
CA THR A 228 21.42 -0.16 2.94
C THR A 228 21.21 -0.27 1.43
N GLY A 229 19.99 -0.04 0.93
CA GLY A 229 19.66 -0.20 -0.49
C GLY A 229 19.58 -1.67 -0.95
N LEU A 230 19.62 -2.64 -0.01
CA LEU A 230 19.42 -4.06 -0.31
C LEU A 230 17.98 -4.33 -0.82
N PHE A 231 17.06 -3.54 -0.36
CA PHE A 231 15.65 -3.53 -0.79
C PHE A 231 15.27 -2.07 -1.10
N PRO A 232 15.42 -1.61 -2.35
CA PRO A 232 15.09 -0.25 -2.71
C PRO A 232 13.57 -0.03 -2.64
N LEU A 233 13.16 1.16 -2.19
CA LEU A 233 11.78 1.60 -2.34
C LEU A 233 11.53 1.94 -3.81
N GLU A 234 10.57 1.27 -4.41
CA GLU A 234 10.09 1.61 -5.74
C GLU A 234 9.56 3.07 -5.72
N ASP A 235 9.80 3.79 -6.80
CA ASP A 235 9.36 5.17 -7.01
C ASP A 235 9.83 6.22 -6.00
N ALA A 236 10.74 5.89 -5.06
CA ALA A 236 11.26 6.87 -4.09
C ALA A 236 11.81 8.13 -4.78
N ALA A 237 12.48 8.00 -5.93
CA ALA A 237 13.01 9.11 -6.71
C ALA A 237 11.93 9.99 -7.36
N ALA A 238 10.70 9.48 -7.52
CA ALA A 238 9.59 10.24 -8.08
C ALA A 238 9.03 11.28 -7.10
N TYR A 239 9.27 11.12 -5.80
CA TYR A 239 8.86 12.13 -4.81
C TYR A 239 9.78 13.34 -4.81
N PRO A 240 9.28 14.55 -4.46
CA PRO A 240 10.13 15.71 -4.20
C PRO A 240 11.21 15.39 -3.15
N ALA A 241 12.42 15.95 -3.32
CA ALA A 241 13.56 15.65 -2.46
C ALA A 241 13.27 15.84 -0.95
N ALA A 242 12.47 16.84 -0.59
CA ALA A 242 12.07 17.07 0.80
C ALA A 242 11.11 16.01 1.36
N VAL A 243 10.43 15.25 0.50
CA VAL A 243 9.46 14.20 0.88
C VAL A 243 10.12 12.83 1.00
N GLN A 244 11.18 12.57 0.23
CA GLN A 244 11.84 11.27 0.18
C GLN A 244 12.26 10.72 1.56
N PRO A 245 12.90 11.49 2.46
CA PRO A 245 13.26 10.99 3.79
C PRO A 245 12.04 10.68 4.67
N ILE A 246 10.94 11.42 4.51
CA ILE A 246 9.69 11.17 5.23
C ILE A 246 9.05 9.88 4.73
N HIS A 247 9.02 9.70 3.41
CA HIS A 247 8.50 8.49 2.77
C HIS A 247 9.29 7.25 3.21
N LEU A 248 10.63 7.33 3.25
CA LEU A 248 11.48 6.26 3.76
C LEU A 248 11.13 5.93 5.22
N ALA A 249 11.09 6.94 6.10
CA ALA A 249 10.77 6.76 7.52
C ALA A 249 9.38 6.14 7.74
N GLN A 250 8.38 6.50 6.92
CA GLN A 250 7.05 5.88 6.97
C GLN A 250 7.06 4.42 6.50
N SER A 251 7.82 4.11 5.45
CA SER A 251 7.97 2.75 4.92
C SER A 251 8.77 1.84 5.85
N GLU A 252 9.56 2.38 6.77
CA GLU A 252 10.29 1.64 7.81
C GLU A 252 9.42 1.27 9.02
N GLN A 253 8.18 1.76 9.10
CA GLN A 253 7.28 1.46 10.23
C GLN A 253 6.75 0.02 10.16
N THR A 254 6.74 -0.65 11.31
CA THR A 254 6.26 -2.04 11.42
C THR A 254 4.82 -2.20 10.91
N ARG A 255 3.95 -1.24 11.21
CA ARG A 255 2.53 -1.25 10.81
C ARG A 255 2.33 -1.12 9.29
N TYR A 256 3.28 -0.54 8.55
CA TYR A 256 3.17 -0.32 7.10
C TYR A 256 2.94 -1.64 6.35
N TYR A 257 3.81 -2.63 6.52
CA TYR A 257 3.71 -3.92 5.84
C TYR A 257 2.54 -4.78 6.34
N ALA A 258 2.19 -4.64 7.62
CA ALA A 258 1.01 -5.31 8.17
C ALA A 258 -0.27 -4.81 7.49
N THR A 259 -0.41 -3.49 7.37
CA THR A 259 -1.58 -2.86 6.73
C THR A 259 -1.63 -3.14 5.24
N GLN A 260 -0.48 -3.09 4.55
CA GLN A 260 -0.38 -3.39 3.12
C GLN A 260 -0.78 -4.85 2.83
N TYR A 261 -0.35 -5.79 3.68
CA TYR A 261 -0.80 -7.18 3.61
C TYR A 261 -2.32 -7.30 3.79
N ASP A 262 -2.86 -6.67 4.84
CA ASP A 262 -4.27 -6.74 5.16
C ASP A 262 -5.16 -6.11 4.06
N GLU A 263 -4.73 -5.01 3.41
CA GLU A 263 -5.42 -4.42 2.25
C GLU A 263 -5.33 -5.30 1.01
N LEU A 264 -4.16 -5.89 0.72
CA LEU A 264 -4.00 -6.80 -0.43
C LEU A 264 -4.85 -8.05 -0.26
N ALA A 265 -4.84 -8.66 0.92
CA ALA A 265 -5.67 -9.83 1.24
C ALA A 265 -7.18 -9.53 1.15
N ALA A 266 -7.59 -8.29 1.46
CA ALA A 266 -8.99 -7.85 1.37
C ALA A 266 -9.40 -7.34 -0.02
N LEU A 267 -8.49 -7.28 -1.00
CA LEU A 267 -8.71 -6.60 -2.28
C LEU A 267 -9.85 -7.25 -3.11
N GLN A 268 -9.94 -8.58 -3.13
CA GLN A 268 -11.03 -9.28 -3.84
C GLN A 268 -12.39 -9.05 -3.18
N GLU A 269 -12.45 -8.99 -1.85
CA GLU A 269 -13.66 -8.64 -1.11
C GLU A 269 -14.05 -7.18 -1.39
N SER A 270 -13.09 -6.27 -1.38
CA SER A 270 -13.29 -4.86 -1.74
C SER A 270 -13.89 -4.71 -3.15
N ALA A 271 -13.35 -5.44 -4.12
CA ALA A 271 -13.90 -5.49 -5.48
C ALA A 271 -15.34 -6.04 -5.51
N ALA A 272 -15.64 -7.07 -4.70
CA ALA A 272 -16.99 -7.62 -4.58
C ALA A 272 -17.97 -6.61 -3.96
N GLN A 273 -17.54 -5.83 -2.97
CA GLN A 273 -18.34 -4.76 -2.36
C GLN A 273 -18.70 -3.67 -3.37
N VAL A 274 -17.76 -3.25 -4.22
CA VAL A 274 -18.01 -2.27 -5.29
C VAL A 274 -18.93 -2.85 -6.38
N ARG A 275 -18.73 -4.11 -6.79
CA ARG A 275 -19.64 -4.79 -7.74
C ARG A 275 -21.08 -4.82 -7.23
N ALA A 276 -21.26 -5.16 -5.96
CA ALA A 276 -22.60 -5.19 -5.34
C ALA A 276 -23.25 -3.80 -5.32
N ALA A 277 -22.48 -2.76 -4.97
CA ALA A 277 -22.96 -1.38 -4.97
C ALA A 277 -23.31 -0.89 -6.38
N ARG A 278 -22.48 -1.19 -7.37
CA ARG A 278 -22.73 -0.89 -8.78
C ARG A 278 -23.96 -1.62 -9.34
N THR A 279 -24.18 -2.86 -8.95
CA THR A 279 -25.38 -3.62 -9.35
C THR A 279 -26.66 -2.96 -8.80
N ALA A 280 -26.62 -2.44 -7.58
CA ALA A 280 -27.74 -1.74 -6.96
C ALA A 280 -27.97 -0.33 -7.56
N SER A 281 -26.90 0.35 -8.02
CA SER A 281 -26.93 1.67 -8.64
C SER A 281 -25.92 1.72 -9.79
N PRO A 282 -26.34 1.36 -11.01
CA PRO A 282 -25.40 1.14 -12.14
C PRO A 282 -24.67 2.39 -12.64
N SER A 283 -25.11 3.58 -12.28
CA SER A 283 -24.57 4.84 -12.80
C SER A 283 -24.53 5.91 -11.71
N TYR A 284 -23.60 6.85 -11.85
CA TYR A 284 -23.55 8.11 -11.09
C TYR A 284 -24.38 9.24 -11.75
N GLY A 285 -25.20 8.91 -12.77
CA GLY A 285 -25.98 9.90 -13.51
C GLY A 285 -25.10 10.87 -14.28
N HIS A 286 -25.22 12.15 -13.99
CA HIS A 286 -24.48 13.25 -14.63
C HIS A 286 -23.28 13.77 -13.82
N LEU A 287 -22.79 12.98 -12.86
CA LEU A 287 -21.65 13.38 -12.05
C LEU A 287 -20.42 13.66 -12.94
N PRO A 288 -19.78 14.85 -12.88
CA PRO A 288 -18.52 15.09 -13.57
C PRO A 288 -17.46 14.03 -13.18
N LEU A 289 -16.98 13.26 -14.16
CA LEU A 289 -16.05 12.15 -13.97
C LEU A 289 -14.92 12.23 -15.00
N ILE A 290 -13.68 12.24 -14.53
CA ILE A 290 -12.50 12.07 -15.39
C ILE A 290 -11.73 10.84 -14.97
N VAL A 291 -11.41 9.97 -15.93
CA VAL A 291 -10.58 8.79 -15.76
C VAL A 291 -9.28 8.99 -16.53
N LEU A 292 -8.16 8.96 -15.85
CA LEU A 292 -6.82 8.93 -16.43
C LEU A 292 -6.22 7.54 -16.24
N SER A 293 -5.75 6.90 -17.30
CA SER A 293 -5.03 5.62 -17.26
C SER A 293 -3.56 5.80 -17.56
N GLN A 294 -2.72 4.91 -17.03
CA GLN A 294 -1.29 4.88 -17.32
C GLN A 294 -1.01 4.61 -18.81
N ASP A 295 0.19 4.94 -19.25
CA ASP A 295 0.66 4.71 -20.61
C ASP A 295 1.40 3.36 -20.71
N TYR A 296 0.76 2.36 -21.31
CA TYR A 296 1.37 1.06 -21.60
C TYR A 296 2.15 1.01 -22.92
N ALA A 297 2.36 2.15 -23.60
CA ALA A 297 2.95 2.18 -24.95
C ALA A 297 4.42 1.69 -24.98
N HIS A 298 5.04 1.47 -23.82
CA HIS A 298 6.44 1.02 -23.71
C HIS A 298 6.63 -0.48 -23.92
N ASP A 299 5.61 -1.31 -23.72
CA ASP A 299 5.68 -2.75 -23.97
C ASP A 299 5.07 -3.12 -25.33
N HIS A 300 5.95 -3.23 -26.33
CA HIS A 300 5.57 -3.57 -27.69
C HIS A 300 5.35 -5.09 -27.93
N SER A 301 5.56 -5.93 -26.93
CA SER A 301 5.28 -7.36 -27.02
C SER A 301 3.79 -7.63 -27.30
N ALA A 302 3.47 -8.80 -27.84
CA ALA A 302 2.07 -9.18 -28.03
C ALA A 302 1.30 -9.19 -26.71
N GLN A 303 1.98 -9.57 -25.63
CA GLN A 303 1.45 -9.65 -24.27
C GLN A 303 1.23 -8.24 -23.68
N GLY A 304 2.19 -7.32 -23.86
CA GLY A 304 2.06 -5.93 -23.42
C GLY A 304 0.92 -5.20 -24.12
N LYS A 305 0.76 -5.40 -25.44
CA LYS A 305 -0.38 -4.86 -26.21
C LYS A 305 -1.72 -5.38 -25.72
N GLN A 306 -1.79 -6.66 -25.36
CA GLN A 306 -3.02 -7.25 -24.84
C GLN A 306 -3.34 -6.74 -23.43
N MET A 307 -2.33 -6.56 -22.59
CA MET A 307 -2.45 -5.95 -21.27
C MET A 307 -2.99 -4.51 -21.41
N ALA A 308 -2.36 -3.71 -22.27
CA ALA A 308 -2.78 -2.34 -22.55
C ALA A 308 -4.25 -2.28 -22.98
N ALA A 309 -4.66 -3.11 -23.95
CA ALA A 309 -6.04 -3.16 -24.42
C ALA A 309 -7.04 -3.60 -23.33
N THR A 310 -6.65 -4.56 -22.49
CA THR A 310 -7.50 -5.01 -21.37
C THR A 310 -7.65 -3.92 -20.31
N TRP A 311 -6.54 -3.23 -19.97
CA TRP A 311 -6.57 -2.14 -19.01
C TRP A 311 -7.38 -0.96 -19.53
N ASP A 312 -7.16 -0.56 -20.79
CA ASP A 312 -7.92 0.50 -21.45
C ASP A 312 -9.44 0.21 -21.42
N ALA A 313 -9.84 -1.02 -21.75
CA ALA A 313 -11.25 -1.43 -21.66
C ALA A 313 -11.81 -1.33 -20.24
N LEU A 314 -11.03 -1.66 -19.22
CA LEU A 314 -11.43 -1.51 -17.82
C LEU A 314 -11.59 -0.03 -17.43
N GLN A 315 -10.69 0.84 -17.88
CA GLN A 315 -10.77 2.27 -17.59
C GLN A 315 -11.92 2.95 -18.36
N GLN A 316 -12.19 2.52 -19.60
CA GLN A 316 -13.39 2.95 -20.34
C GLN A 316 -14.68 2.51 -19.65
N ASP A 317 -14.72 1.30 -19.08
CA ASP A 317 -15.85 0.83 -18.27
C ASP A 317 -16.06 1.70 -17.04
N LEU A 318 -14.98 2.16 -16.38
CA LEU A 318 -15.08 3.12 -15.26
C LEU A 318 -15.65 4.47 -15.75
N ALA A 319 -15.22 4.95 -16.89
CA ALA A 319 -15.77 6.20 -17.46
C ALA A 319 -17.27 6.06 -17.80
N SER A 320 -17.74 4.89 -18.23
CA SER A 320 -19.15 4.64 -18.53
C SER A 320 -20.10 4.79 -17.32
N LEU A 321 -19.57 4.90 -16.10
CA LEU A 321 -20.35 5.09 -14.87
C LEU A 321 -21.05 6.46 -14.80
N SER A 322 -20.63 7.43 -15.62
CA SER A 322 -21.31 8.73 -15.71
C SER A 322 -21.53 9.12 -17.16
N SER A 323 -22.70 9.74 -17.44
CA SER A 323 -22.98 10.34 -18.75
C SER A 323 -22.21 11.65 -19.00
N ASN A 324 -21.58 12.23 -17.96
CA ASN A 324 -20.70 13.38 -18.04
C ASN A 324 -19.27 12.96 -17.69
N SER A 325 -18.68 12.12 -18.53
CA SER A 325 -17.36 11.55 -18.27
C SER A 325 -16.40 11.73 -19.44
N GLN A 326 -15.11 11.67 -19.11
CA GLN A 326 -14.00 11.62 -20.07
C GLN A 326 -12.99 10.56 -19.62
N HIS A 327 -12.44 9.80 -20.57
CA HIS A 327 -11.31 8.92 -20.37
C HIS A 327 -10.15 9.37 -21.28
N SER A 328 -8.93 9.35 -20.73
CA SER A 328 -7.72 9.58 -21.52
C SER A 328 -6.51 8.87 -20.92
N VAL A 329 -5.55 8.52 -21.78
CA VAL A 329 -4.27 7.97 -21.38
C VAL A 329 -3.34 9.11 -20.97
N ALA A 330 -2.74 9.01 -19.78
CA ALA A 330 -1.72 9.92 -19.31
C ALA A 330 -0.36 9.57 -19.97
N GLY A 331 -0.13 10.11 -21.16
CA GLY A 331 1.09 9.81 -21.92
C GLY A 331 2.38 10.03 -21.09
N HIS A 332 3.33 9.11 -21.23
CA HIS A 332 4.59 9.12 -20.51
C HIS A 332 4.45 8.96 -18.98
N SER A 333 3.40 8.32 -18.48
CA SER A 333 3.26 7.96 -17.06
C SER A 333 3.24 6.44 -16.89
N GLY A 334 3.79 5.98 -15.77
CA GLY A 334 3.49 4.67 -15.21
C GLY A 334 2.21 4.70 -14.35
N HIS A 335 2.12 3.74 -13.44
CA HIS A 335 0.98 3.59 -12.54
C HIS A 335 0.75 4.80 -11.62
N TYR A 336 1.82 5.52 -11.23
CA TYR A 336 1.74 6.66 -10.33
C TYR A 336 1.58 8.00 -11.09
N ILE A 337 0.44 8.17 -11.80
CA ILE A 337 0.15 9.37 -12.61
C ILE A 337 0.35 10.66 -11.80
N GLN A 338 -0.02 10.67 -10.52
CA GLN A 338 0.11 11.81 -9.61
C GLN A 338 1.57 12.20 -9.34
N LEU A 339 2.51 11.30 -9.54
CA LEU A 339 3.96 11.55 -9.40
C LEU A 339 4.63 11.81 -10.74
N ASP A 340 4.25 11.06 -11.80
CA ASP A 340 4.87 11.11 -13.12
C ASP A 340 4.35 12.29 -13.96
N ARG A 341 3.02 12.48 -13.96
CA ARG A 341 2.31 13.49 -14.73
C ARG A 341 1.33 14.28 -13.85
N PRO A 342 1.85 14.95 -12.79
CA PRO A 342 1.02 15.77 -11.90
C PRO A 342 0.25 16.86 -12.65
N ASP A 343 0.79 17.37 -13.76
CA ASP A 343 0.14 18.34 -14.63
C ASP A 343 -1.22 17.85 -15.16
N LEU A 344 -1.30 16.60 -15.62
CA LEU A 344 -2.54 16.01 -16.15
C LEU A 344 -3.55 15.77 -15.02
N ALA A 345 -3.09 15.24 -13.87
CA ALA A 345 -3.95 15.02 -12.72
C ALA A 345 -4.53 16.34 -12.17
N ILE A 346 -3.72 17.41 -12.06
CA ILE A 346 -4.17 18.74 -11.65
C ILE A 346 -5.21 19.30 -12.64
N THR A 347 -4.96 19.17 -13.94
CA THR A 347 -5.88 19.62 -14.98
C THR A 347 -7.22 18.89 -14.91
N ALA A 348 -7.21 17.57 -14.69
CA ALA A 348 -8.41 16.77 -14.51
C ALA A 348 -9.21 17.22 -13.26
N ILE A 349 -8.54 17.42 -12.13
CA ILE A 349 -9.17 17.90 -10.90
C ILE A 349 -9.78 19.29 -11.12
N GLN A 350 -9.05 20.19 -11.78
CA GLN A 350 -9.54 21.56 -12.06
C GLN A 350 -10.75 21.52 -13.00
N SER A 351 -10.77 20.67 -14.02
CA SER A 351 -11.89 20.52 -14.95
C SER A 351 -13.14 20.01 -14.23
N VAL A 352 -13.01 18.97 -13.39
CA VAL A 352 -14.13 18.46 -12.57
C VAL A 352 -14.62 19.54 -11.60
N TRP A 353 -13.71 20.26 -10.96
CA TRP A 353 -14.07 21.34 -10.04
C TRP A 353 -14.83 22.49 -10.75
N GLN A 354 -14.47 22.87 -11.97
CA GLN A 354 -15.18 23.87 -12.76
C GLN A 354 -16.61 23.45 -13.10
N GLN A 355 -16.84 22.16 -13.33
CA GLN A 355 -18.17 21.61 -13.66
C GLN A 355 -19.05 21.39 -12.42
N ALA A 356 -18.43 21.25 -11.24
CA ALA A 356 -19.08 20.94 -9.96
C ALA A 356 -19.51 22.18 -9.15
N ARG A 357 -19.27 23.37 -9.69
CA ARG A 357 -19.56 24.67 -9.05
C ARG A 357 -20.97 25.17 -9.27
#